data_df452e0488f602a7a98081bfee688a13
#
_entry.id   df452e0488f602a7a98081bfee688a13
#
_cell.length_a   1.000
_cell.length_b   1.000
_cell.length_c   1.000
_cell.angle_alpha   90.00
_cell.angle_beta   90.00
_cell.angle_gamma   90.00
#
_symmetry.space_group_name_H-M   'P 1'
#
loop_
_entity.id
_entity.type
_entity.pdbx_description
1 polymer ?
#
loop_
_entity_poly.entity_id
_entity_poly.type
_entity_poly.pdbx_seq_one_letter_code
_entity_poly.pdbx_strand_id
1 'polypeptide(L)'
;MTAPTIAGHWPTPKGGPYSWAMSAHFEVVVLGAGPGGYVAAIRAAQLGLKTAIIELKYWGGVCNNVGCIPTKSLLRNAEIAHIFNHEADVFGISGDVTFDFGVAWKRSRTTADRMAKGVHYLMKKNKITEIDGWATFTDDHTFSVEGPKGTETVTFDNVIISAGATTRLLPGTSLSERVVTYEELIMTDSLPESVVIAGAGAIGVEFAYVMANYGVQVTLVEFLDRVVPLEEPEVSVELAKAYKKLGVTVLAGTKVEAIDDSGDKVKVTVSPAKGGDSRVIETDKVLQAIGFAPRTEGYGLEITGVKLSDRGAVEIDDYMRTNVPHIYAIGDCTGKLLLAHTAEAQGVVAAETIAGAETMPVNYDMIPRATYCQPQIGSFGYSEQQAKDKGYDVKTAKFPFSANGKAHGLGEATGFVKIVADAKYGEILGLHMIGPDVTELLPELTLAQLWDLTADEVARNVHAHPTLSEALKEVAHGVSGHMINF
;
A
#
# COMPACT_ATOMS: atom_id res chain seq x y z
N MET A 1 18.78 -24.39 8.94
CA MET A 1 18.97 -23.05 9.50
C MET A 1 17.63 -22.65 10.04
N THR A 2 17.52 -22.51 11.35
CA THR A 2 16.27 -22.34 12.08
C THR A 2 15.66 -20.96 11.82
N ALA A 3 14.39 -20.92 11.47
CA ALA A 3 13.60 -19.70 11.29
C ALA A 3 13.58 -18.85 12.58
N PRO A 4 13.60 -17.51 12.49
CA PRO A 4 13.48 -16.68 13.69
C PRO A 4 12.05 -16.78 14.22
N THR A 5 11.94 -17.23 15.46
CA THR A 5 10.70 -17.31 16.25
C THR A 5 10.16 -15.91 16.49
N ILE A 6 9.09 -15.53 15.81
CA ILE A 6 8.25 -14.40 16.20
C ILE A 6 7.30 -14.91 17.29
N ALA A 7 7.84 -15.09 18.48
CA ALA A 7 7.05 -15.38 19.68
C ALA A 7 6.73 -14.05 20.37
N GLY A 8 5.58 -13.47 20.03
CA GLY A 8 4.88 -12.60 20.97
C GLY A 8 4.54 -13.44 22.19
N HIS A 9 5.27 -13.25 23.30
CA HIS A 9 5.03 -13.98 24.55
C HIS A 9 3.66 -13.60 25.12
N TRP A 10 2.67 -14.47 24.90
CA TRP A 10 1.52 -14.53 25.78
C TRP A 10 1.93 -15.34 27.04
N PRO A 11 1.55 -14.88 28.25
CA PRO A 11 1.81 -15.69 29.44
C PRO A 11 1.03 -17.00 29.34
N THR A 12 1.73 -18.14 29.36
CA THR A 12 1.13 -19.46 29.37
C THR A 12 0.18 -19.59 30.56
N PRO A 13 -1.10 -19.96 30.36
CA PRO A 13 -1.99 -20.30 31.45
C PRO A 13 -1.47 -21.56 32.15
N LYS A 14 -1.34 -21.52 33.46
CA LYS A 14 -1.05 -22.71 34.27
C LYS A 14 -2.21 -23.70 34.10
N GLY A 15 -1.90 -24.89 33.59
CA GLY A 15 -2.85 -25.96 33.32
C GLY A 15 -3.75 -26.32 34.50
N GLY A 16 -5.06 -26.19 34.25
CA GLY A 16 -6.12 -26.85 35.01
C GLY A 16 -6.72 -27.96 34.14
N PRO A 17 -7.28 -29.04 34.70
CA PRO A 17 -7.74 -30.18 33.94
C PRO A 17 -9.05 -29.88 33.23
N TYR A 18 -9.06 -30.18 31.90
CA TYR A 18 -10.25 -30.28 31.03
C TYR A 18 -11.11 -29.04 30.88
N SER A 19 -10.68 -28.11 30.02
CA SER A 19 -11.63 -27.25 29.28
C SER A 19 -12.09 -28.04 28.04
N TRP A 20 -13.39 -28.26 27.91
CA TRP A 20 -13.99 -28.75 26.68
C TRP A 20 -13.68 -27.70 25.59
N ALA A 21 -12.89 -28.08 24.59
CA ALA A 21 -12.68 -27.23 23.42
C ALA A 21 -14.05 -26.93 22.80
N MET A 22 -14.48 -25.70 22.85
CA MET A 22 -15.72 -25.28 22.14
C MET A 22 -15.41 -25.41 20.65
N SER A 23 -16.12 -26.35 19.98
CA SER A 23 -16.08 -26.46 18.52
C SER A 23 -17.17 -25.57 17.96
N ALA A 24 -16.80 -24.57 17.18
CA ALA A 24 -17.72 -23.73 16.44
C ALA A 24 -17.60 -24.01 14.94
N HIS A 25 -18.75 -24.12 14.27
CA HIS A 25 -18.81 -24.33 12.82
C HIS A 25 -19.39 -23.13 12.09
N PHE A 26 -18.78 -22.76 10.95
CA PHE A 26 -19.16 -21.65 10.10
C PHE A 26 -19.20 -22.07 8.62
N GLU A 27 -20.06 -21.42 7.82
CA GLU A 27 -20.08 -21.63 6.38
C GLU A 27 -18.85 -20.97 5.73
N VAL A 28 -18.39 -19.82 6.28
CA VAL A 28 -17.17 -19.13 5.84
C VAL A 28 -16.35 -18.70 7.04
N VAL A 29 -15.06 -19.04 7.02
CA VAL A 29 -14.06 -18.47 7.92
C VAL A 29 -13.09 -17.63 7.12
N VAL A 30 -12.80 -16.42 7.61
CA VAL A 30 -11.75 -15.55 7.02
C VAL A 30 -10.56 -15.53 7.95
N LEU A 31 -9.37 -15.86 7.42
CA LEU A 31 -8.11 -15.82 8.14
C LEU A 31 -7.38 -14.51 7.89
N GLY A 32 -7.39 -13.61 8.87
CA GLY A 32 -6.81 -12.28 8.82
C GLY A 32 -7.85 -11.18 8.60
N ALA A 33 -7.86 -10.16 9.47
CA ALA A 33 -8.80 -9.04 9.45
C ALA A 33 -8.20 -7.77 8.79
N GLY A 34 -7.28 -7.93 7.83
CA GLY A 34 -6.83 -6.85 6.96
C GLY A 34 -7.95 -6.34 6.03
N PRO A 35 -7.67 -5.32 5.17
CA PRO A 35 -8.68 -4.72 4.28
C PRO A 35 -9.47 -5.75 3.47
N GLY A 36 -8.80 -6.68 2.82
CA GLY A 36 -9.47 -7.76 2.09
C GLY A 36 -10.30 -8.66 2.99
N GLY A 37 -9.76 -9.04 4.16
CA GLY A 37 -10.40 -9.99 5.05
C GLY A 37 -11.69 -9.45 5.68
N TYR A 38 -11.69 -8.24 6.26
CA TYR A 38 -12.90 -7.70 6.86
C TYR A 38 -13.97 -7.38 5.81
N VAL A 39 -13.58 -6.95 4.59
CA VAL A 39 -14.52 -6.72 3.47
C VAL A 39 -15.13 -8.05 3.01
N ALA A 40 -14.30 -9.09 2.83
CA ALA A 40 -14.78 -10.43 2.47
C ALA A 40 -15.76 -10.98 3.50
N ALA A 41 -15.45 -10.86 4.80
CA ALA A 41 -16.33 -11.32 5.87
C ALA A 41 -17.67 -10.57 5.88
N ILE A 42 -17.65 -9.25 5.68
CA ILE A 42 -18.86 -8.43 5.58
C ILE A 42 -19.70 -8.88 4.38
N ARG A 43 -19.08 -9.04 3.21
CA ARG A 43 -19.79 -9.41 1.99
C ARG A 43 -20.40 -10.82 2.10
N ALA A 44 -19.66 -11.80 2.64
CA ALA A 44 -20.16 -13.14 2.91
C ALA A 44 -21.39 -13.12 3.84
N ALA A 45 -21.30 -12.37 4.94
CA ALA A 45 -22.42 -12.21 5.87
C ALA A 45 -23.64 -11.51 5.24
N GLN A 46 -23.43 -10.50 4.38
CA GLN A 46 -24.51 -9.83 3.63
C GLN A 46 -25.21 -10.77 2.64
N LEU A 47 -24.50 -11.78 2.13
CA LEU A 47 -25.02 -12.82 1.26
C LEU A 47 -25.70 -13.97 2.05
N GLY A 48 -25.80 -13.84 3.38
CA GLY A 48 -26.52 -14.76 4.25
C GLY A 48 -25.68 -15.89 4.83
N LEU A 49 -24.37 -15.93 4.57
CA LEU A 49 -23.49 -16.98 5.06
C LEU A 49 -23.11 -16.75 6.53
N LYS A 50 -23.14 -17.81 7.35
CA LYS A 50 -22.66 -17.78 8.74
C LYS A 50 -21.15 -17.63 8.75
N THR A 51 -20.67 -16.43 9.12
CA THR A 51 -19.29 -16.01 8.92
C THR A 51 -18.56 -15.79 10.25
N ALA A 52 -17.31 -16.24 10.32
CA ALA A 52 -16.33 -15.84 11.33
C ALA A 52 -15.08 -15.25 10.69
N ILE A 53 -14.37 -14.45 11.46
CA ILE A 53 -13.07 -13.87 11.07
C ILE A 53 -12.09 -14.03 12.23
N ILE A 54 -10.88 -14.46 11.91
CA ILE A 54 -9.81 -14.72 12.89
C ILE A 54 -8.70 -13.71 12.67
N GLU A 55 -8.30 -13.01 13.75
CA GLU A 55 -7.18 -12.07 13.71
C GLU A 55 -6.28 -12.22 14.94
N LEU A 56 -4.97 -12.15 14.71
CA LEU A 56 -4.00 -12.26 15.81
C LEU A 56 -3.72 -10.91 16.49
N LYS A 57 -3.51 -9.85 15.69
CA LYS A 57 -2.83 -8.64 16.20
C LYS A 57 -3.54 -7.34 15.83
N TYR A 58 -3.92 -7.18 14.57
CA TYR A 58 -4.35 -5.90 14.01
C TYR A 58 -5.72 -5.98 13.34
N TRP A 59 -6.78 -5.71 14.09
CA TRP A 59 -8.10 -5.53 13.49
C TRP A 59 -8.11 -4.36 12.50
N GLY A 60 -8.43 -4.64 11.24
CA GLY A 60 -8.21 -3.74 10.10
C GLY A 60 -6.85 -3.89 9.43
N GLY A 61 -6.02 -4.85 9.90
CA GLY A 61 -4.72 -5.21 9.33
C GLY A 61 -3.64 -4.14 9.48
N VAL A 62 -2.55 -4.37 8.78
CA VAL A 62 -1.42 -3.42 8.68
C VAL A 62 -1.88 -2.05 8.21
N CYS A 63 -2.76 -1.98 7.19
CA CYS A 63 -3.21 -0.73 6.59
C CYS A 63 -3.81 0.23 7.63
N ASN A 64 -4.74 -0.23 8.46
CA ASN A 64 -5.41 0.63 9.46
C ASN A 64 -4.52 0.93 10.67
N ASN A 65 -3.61 0.04 11.04
CA ASN A 65 -2.90 0.14 12.31
C ASN A 65 -1.49 0.70 12.21
N VAL A 66 -0.69 0.23 11.25
CA VAL A 66 0.73 0.55 11.13
C VAL A 66 1.17 0.89 9.70
N GLY A 67 0.25 1.00 8.77
CA GLY A 67 0.50 1.27 7.34
C GLY A 67 -0.18 2.52 6.84
N CYS A 68 -1.15 2.32 5.92
CA CYS A 68 -1.78 3.39 5.12
C CYS A 68 -2.32 4.54 5.97
N ILE A 69 -3.24 4.25 6.89
CA ILE A 69 -4.00 5.28 7.61
C ILE A 69 -3.12 6.15 8.50
N PRO A 70 -2.29 5.59 9.41
CA PRO A 70 -1.42 6.41 10.22
C PRO A 70 -0.35 7.16 9.40
N THR A 71 0.16 6.57 8.31
CA THR A 71 1.10 7.26 7.42
C THR A 71 0.45 8.48 6.74
N LYS A 72 -0.79 8.36 6.24
CA LYS A 72 -1.51 9.49 5.63
C LYS A 72 -1.80 10.59 6.65
N SER A 73 -2.03 10.22 7.92
CA SER A 73 -2.12 11.19 9.01
C SER A 73 -0.80 11.94 9.24
N LEU A 74 0.35 11.25 9.19
CA LEU A 74 1.69 11.88 9.30
C LEU A 74 2.01 12.75 8.08
N LEU A 75 1.69 12.28 6.88
CA LEU A 75 1.87 13.03 5.63
C LEU A 75 1.14 14.36 5.66
N ARG A 76 -0.13 14.39 6.14
CA ARG A 76 -0.86 15.64 6.29
C ARG A 76 -0.21 16.60 7.29
N ASN A 77 0.35 16.10 8.39
CA ASN A 77 1.11 16.93 9.31
C ASN A 77 2.40 17.47 8.68
N ALA A 78 3.11 16.64 7.90
CA ALA A 78 4.32 17.02 7.18
C ALA A 78 4.04 18.08 6.10
N GLU A 79 2.90 17.97 5.40
CA GLU A 79 2.45 18.98 4.43
C GLU A 79 2.22 20.35 5.10
N ILE A 80 1.56 20.36 6.26
CA ILE A 80 1.40 21.60 7.03
C ILE A 80 2.77 22.16 7.44
N ALA A 81 3.69 21.31 7.94
CA ALA A 81 5.04 21.73 8.27
C ALA A 81 5.79 22.28 7.04
N HIS A 82 5.60 21.67 5.86
CA HIS A 82 6.17 22.13 4.60
C HIS A 82 5.75 23.57 4.26
N ILE A 83 4.45 23.85 4.31
CA ILE A 83 3.89 25.19 4.03
C ILE A 83 4.55 26.23 4.95
N PHE A 84 4.62 25.97 6.25
CA PHE A 84 5.23 26.91 7.19
C PHE A 84 6.76 27.06 7.00
N ASN A 85 7.47 25.98 6.70
CA ASN A 85 8.92 26.00 6.57
C ASN A 85 9.40 26.58 5.24
N HIS A 86 8.61 26.44 4.15
CA HIS A 86 9.07 26.72 2.79
C HIS A 86 8.20 27.71 2.00
N GLU A 87 6.96 27.94 2.45
CA GLU A 87 5.96 28.73 1.71
C GLU A 87 5.29 29.82 2.55
N ALA A 88 5.74 30.03 3.78
CA ALA A 88 5.15 30.98 4.72
C ALA A 88 4.99 32.39 4.12
N ASP A 89 6.00 32.88 3.41
CA ASP A 89 5.98 34.20 2.77
C ASP A 89 4.90 34.30 1.70
N VAL A 90 4.64 33.23 0.95
CA VAL A 90 3.64 33.17 -0.11
C VAL A 90 2.23 33.33 0.47
N PHE A 91 2.00 32.72 1.65
CA PHE A 91 0.70 32.74 2.35
C PHE A 91 0.57 33.86 3.36
N GLY A 92 1.59 34.76 3.49
CA GLY A 92 1.58 35.85 4.46
C GLY A 92 1.64 35.39 5.92
N ILE A 93 2.23 34.20 6.16
CA ILE A 93 2.42 33.65 7.50
C ILE A 93 3.71 34.18 8.09
N SER A 94 3.66 34.72 9.32
CA SER A 94 4.80 35.25 10.05
C SER A 94 4.79 34.80 11.50
N GLY A 95 5.96 34.74 12.12
CA GLY A 95 6.16 34.35 13.52
C GLY A 95 7.00 33.07 13.63
N ASP A 96 7.45 32.78 14.86
CA ASP A 96 8.19 31.55 15.16
C ASP A 96 7.23 30.38 15.36
N VAL A 97 7.29 29.39 14.48
CA VAL A 97 6.47 28.19 14.54
C VAL A 97 7.38 26.98 14.79
N THR A 98 6.97 26.14 15.72
CA THR A 98 7.64 24.85 16.00
C THR A 98 6.69 23.69 15.74
N PHE A 99 7.23 22.59 15.24
CA PHE A 99 6.47 21.36 14.94
C PHE A 99 6.91 20.27 15.90
N ASP A 100 5.95 19.74 16.66
CA ASP A 100 6.14 18.63 17.58
C ASP A 100 5.72 17.32 16.87
N PHE A 101 6.71 16.49 16.52
CA PHE A 101 6.45 15.20 15.89
C PHE A 101 5.70 14.24 16.83
N GLY A 102 5.93 14.30 18.16
CA GLY A 102 5.21 13.47 19.13
C GLY A 102 3.71 13.73 19.11
N VAL A 103 3.30 14.99 18.90
CA VAL A 103 1.89 15.36 18.73
C VAL A 103 1.32 14.82 17.41
N ALA A 104 2.08 14.93 16.31
CA ALA A 104 1.70 14.36 15.01
C ALA A 104 1.57 12.84 15.09
N TRP A 105 2.53 12.17 15.71
CA TRP A 105 2.50 10.75 15.99
C TRP A 105 1.27 10.34 16.80
N LYS A 106 1.00 10.99 17.93
CA LYS A 106 -0.19 10.72 18.75
C LYS A 106 -1.49 10.86 17.98
N ARG A 107 -1.58 11.88 17.09
CA ARG A 107 -2.73 12.06 16.19
C ARG A 107 -2.85 10.86 15.24
N SER A 108 -1.76 10.38 14.67
CA SER A 108 -1.76 9.22 13.78
C SER A 108 -2.25 7.95 14.49
N ARG A 109 -1.82 7.71 15.73
CA ARG A 109 -2.28 6.58 16.56
C ARG A 109 -3.77 6.67 16.88
N THR A 110 -4.24 7.88 17.26
CA THR A 110 -5.67 8.12 17.51
C THR A 110 -6.52 7.82 16.27
N THR A 111 -6.01 8.16 15.09
CA THR A 111 -6.70 7.86 13.82
C THR A 111 -6.74 6.35 13.56
N ALA A 112 -5.62 5.65 13.74
CA ALA A 112 -5.54 4.20 13.61
C ALA A 112 -6.51 3.46 14.55
N ASP A 113 -6.52 3.84 15.83
CA ASP A 113 -7.42 3.27 16.85
C ASP A 113 -8.90 3.47 16.49
N ARG A 114 -9.23 4.64 15.92
CA ARG A 114 -10.60 4.93 15.48
C ARG A 114 -11.01 4.00 14.33
N MET A 115 -10.11 3.75 13.38
CA MET A 115 -10.37 2.87 12.25
C MET A 115 -10.53 1.40 12.70
N ALA A 116 -9.67 0.92 13.60
CA ALA A 116 -9.79 -0.42 14.17
C ALA A 116 -11.13 -0.62 14.90
N LYS A 117 -11.54 0.37 15.73
CA LYS A 117 -12.87 0.37 16.36
C LYS A 117 -14.02 0.36 15.36
N GLY A 118 -13.82 1.02 14.20
CA GLY A 118 -14.76 0.98 13.08
C GLY A 118 -14.95 -0.43 12.52
N VAL A 119 -13.86 -1.20 12.38
CA VAL A 119 -13.92 -2.59 11.92
C VAL A 119 -14.73 -3.45 12.91
N HIS A 120 -14.45 -3.37 14.20
CA HIS A 120 -15.26 -4.07 15.23
C HIS A 120 -16.75 -3.73 15.16
N TYR A 121 -17.07 -2.44 14.99
CA TYR A 121 -18.45 -2.01 14.80
C TYR A 121 -19.09 -2.69 13.58
N LEU A 122 -18.38 -2.78 12.45
CA LEU A 122 -18.86 -3.42 11.23
C LEU A 122 -19.03 -4.93 11.40
N MET A 123 -18.13 -5.62 12.10
CA MET A 123 -18.29 -7.04 12.43
C MET A 123 -19.57 -7.26 13.23
N LYS A 124 -19.75 -6.50 14.30
CA LYS A 124 -20.96 -6.57 15.15
C LYS A 124 -22.24 -6.26 14.35
N LYS A 125 -22.23 -5.21 13.52
CA LYS A 125 -23.37 -4.80 12.69
C LYS A 125 -23.83 -5.92 11.74
N ASN A 126 -22.87 -6.65 11.15
CA ASN A 126 -23.13 -7.73 10.22
C ASN A 126 -23.23 -9.12 10.89
N LYS A 127 -23.21 -9.18 12.24
CA LYS A 127 -23.31 -10.42 13.03
C LYS A 127 -22.21 -11.43 12.73
N ILE A 128 -21.02 -10.94 12.39
CA ILE A 128 -19.83 -11.74 12.14
C ILE A 128 -19.20 -12.10 13.50
N THR A 129 -18.80 -13.36 13.67
CA THR A 129 -18.09 -13.80 14.87
C THR A 129 -16.62 -13.39 14.78
N GLU A 130 -16.17 -12.56 15.72
CA GLU A 130 -14.76 -12.19 15.89
C GLU A 130 -14.06 -13.24 16.76
N ILE A 131 -12.90 -13.71 16.30
CA ILE A 131 -12.05 -14.66 17.02
C ILE A 131 -10.65 -14.08 17.10
N ASP A 132 -10.19 -13.79 18.33
CA ASP A 132 -8.83 -13.30 18.58
C ASP A 132 -7.89 -14.48 18.80
N GLY A 133 -6.87 -14.62 17.95
CA GLY A 133 -5.87 -15.66 18.14
C GLY A 133 -5.08 -16.01 16.88
N TRP A 134 -4.09 -16.87 17.07
CA TRP A 134 -3.31 -17.46 16.00
C TRP A 134 -3.97 -18.76 15.54
N ALA A 135 -4.46 -18.78 14.30
CA ALA A 135 -5.06 -19.97 13.71
C ALA A 135 -4.01 -20.81 12.98
N THR A 136 -4.09 -22.11 13.18
CA THR A 136 -3.26 -23.09 12.46
C THR A 136 -4.18 -24.16 11.87
N PHE A 137 -4.05 -24.47 10.60
CA PHE A 137 -4.73 -25.59 9.99
C PHE A 137 -4.36 -26.91 10.69
N THR A 138 -5.31 -27.71 11.09
CA THR A 138 -5.14 -29.08 11.58
C THR A 138 -5.57 -30.11 10.54
N ASP A 139 -6.45 -29.72 9.65
CA ASP A 139 -6.81 -30.35 8.38
C ASP A 139 -7.34 -29.26 7.44
N ASP A 140 -7.83 -29.62 6.25
CA ASP A 140 -8.27 -28.66 5.23
C ASP A 140 -9.61 -27.99 5.53
N HIS A 141 -10.32 -28.38 6.59
CA HIS A 141 -11.59 -27.82 7.06
C HIS A 141 -11.57 -27.34 8.52
N THR A 142 -10.40 -27.38 9.18
CA THR A 142 -10.33 -27.13 10.61
C THR A 142 -9.13 -26.28 11.00
N PHE A 143 -9.39 -25.26 11.81
CA PHE A 143 -8.38 -24.50 12.53
C PHE A 143 -8.32 -24.89 14.02
N SER A 144 -7.13 -24.99 14.54
CA SER A 144 -6.84 -24.79 15.97
C SER A 144 -6.46 -23.33 16.17
N VAL A 145 -7.21 -22.60 17.01
CA VAL A 145 -6.97 -21.17 17.26
C VAL A 145 -6.46 -20.99 18.69
N GLU A 146 -5.24 -20.51 18.81
CA GLU A 146 -4.63 -20.17 20.10
C GLU A 146 -4.88 -18.69 20.41
N GLY A 147 -5.80 -18.42 21.31
CA GLY A 147 -6.21 -17.07 21.69
C GLY A 147 -6.06 -16.76 23.18
N PRO A 148 -6.42 -15.55 23.62
CA PRO A 148 -6.30 -15.12 25.02
C PRO A 148 -7.14 -15.93 25.99
N LYS A 149 -8.15 -16.65 25.51
CA LYS A 149 -9.07 -17.48 26.32
C LYS A 149 -8.69 -18.97 26.32
N GLY A 150 -7.60 -19.35 25.65
CA GLY A 150 -7.17 -20.72 25.43
C GLY A 150 -7.26 -21.14 23.98
N THR A 151 -7.15 -22.43 23.74
CA THR A 151 -7.23 -23.01 22.40
C THR A 151 -8.68 -23.42 22.10
N GLU A 152 -9.19 -23.02 20.95
CA GLU A 152 -10.50 -23.43 20.44
C GLU A 152 -10.37 -24.07 19.05
N THR A 153 -11.32 -24.94 18.71
CA THR A 153 -11.42 -25.56 17.38
C THR A 153 -12.50 -24.87 16.57
N VAL A 154 -12.14 -24.42 15.37
CA VAL A 154 -13.04 -23.76 14.42
C VAL A 154 -13.11 -24.57 13.15
N THR A 155 -14.30 -25.04 12.78
CA THR A 155 -14.54 -25.76 11.54
C THR A 155 -15.32 -24.92 10.54
N PHE A 156 -15.14 -25.20 9.25
CA PHE A 156 -15.76 -24.40 8.18
C PHE A 156 -16.09 -25.23 6.93
N ASP A 157 -17.05 -24.75 6.16
CA ASP A 157 -17.31 -25.26 4.83
C ASP A 157 -16.34 -24.64 3.81
N ASN A 158 -16.07 -23.33 3.94
CA ASN A 158 -15.13 -22.57 3.08
C ASN A 158 -14.23 -21.68 3.91
N VAL A 159 -13.01 -21.47 3.45
CA VAL A 159 -12.06 -20.53 4.07
C VAL A 159 -11.51 -19.54 3.06
N ILE A 160 -11.39 -18.28 3.48
CA ILE A 160 -10.70 -17.21 2.73
C ILE A 160 -9.42 -16.85 3.46
N ILE A 161 -8.27 -17.16 2.86
CA ILE A 161 -6.95 -16.81 3.38
C ILE A 161 -6.65 -15.37 3.02
N SER A 162 -6.53 -14.49 4.03
CA SER A 162 -6.16 -13.09 3.93
C SER A 162 -4.98 -12.76 4.85
N ALA A 163 -3.97 -13.64 4.85
CA ALA A 163 -2.84 -13.60 5.79
C ALA A 163 -1.85 -12.45 5.55
N GLY A 164 -1.98 -11.75 4.42
CA GLY A 164 -1.16 -10.59 4.08
C GLY A 164 0.27 -10.93 3.66
N ALA A 165 1.22 -10.06 4.02
CA ALA A 165 2.63 -10.18 3.66
C ALA A 165 3.55 -9.86 4.84
N THR A 166 4.81 -10.20 4.68
CA THR A 166 5.91 -9.82 5.59
C THR A 166 6.88 -8.89 4.87
N THR A 167 7.51 -7.98 5.61
CA THR A 167 8.54 -7.09 5.04
C THR A 167 9.78 -7.89 4.67
N ARG A 168 10.30 -7.65 3.47
CA ARG A 168 11.60 -8.18 3.05
C ARG A 168 12.72 -7.35 3.68
N LEU A 169 13.72 -8.04 4.20
CA LEU A 169 14.96 -7.42 4.66
C LEU A 169 16.06 -7.62 3.62
N LEU A 170 17.02 -6.70 3.60
CA LEU A 170 18.23 -6.86 2.82
C LEU A 170 18.98 -8.13 3.29
N PRO A 171 19.50 -8.95 2.37
CA PRO A 171 20.20 -10.17 2.73
C PRO A 171 21.37 -9.90 3.70
N GLY A 172 21.46 -10.71 4.76
CA GLY A 172 22.51 -10.59 5.77
C GLY A 172 22.27 -9.49 6.81
N THR A 173 21.11 -8.81 6.79
CA THR A 173 20.74 -7.82 7.81
C THR A 173 19.71 -8.36 8.79
N SER A 174 19.65 -7.76 9.97
CA SER A 174 18.66 -8.02 11.00
C SER A 174 18.07 -6.70 11.50
N LEU A 175 16.88 -6.75 12.10
CA LEU A 175 16.28 -5.60 12.76
C LEU A 175 16.97 -5.33 14.11
N SER A 176 17.03 -4.04 14.45
CA SER A 176 17.53 -3.54 15.74
C SER A 176 16.73 -2.28 16.11
N GLU A 177 17.12 -1.58 17.17
CA GLU A 177 16.54 -0.27 17.52
C GLU A 177 16.82 0.79 16.45
N ARG A 178 17.87 0.63 15.64
CA ARG A 178 18.31 1.60 14.63
C ARG A 178 18.12 1.10 13.18
N VAL A 179 18.03 -0.20 12.96
CA VAL A 179 17.72 -0.79 11.65
C VAL A 179 16.31 -1.34 11.68
N VAL A 180 15.37 -0.63 11.05
CA VAL A 180 13.92 -0.84 11.24
C VAL A 180 13.19 -1.02 9.91
N THR A 181 11.97 -1.54 9.99
CA THR A 181 10.98 -1.46 8.90
C THR A 181 9.98 -0.33 9.17
N TYR A 182 9.01 -0.19 8.29
CA TYR A 182 7.92 0.79 8.45
C TYR A 182 7.13 0.53 9.75
N GLU A 183 6.99 -0.73 10.18
CA GLU A 183 6.17 -1.10 11.34
C GLU A 183 6.78 -0.56 12.64
N GLU A 184 8.10 -0.73 12.85
CA GLU A 184 8.78 -0.17 14.00
C GLU A 184 8.86 1.35 13.93
N LEU A 185 9.14 1.87 12.72
CA LEU A 185 9.32 3.31 12.53
C LEU A 185 8.03 4.10 12.84
N ILE A 186 6.88 3.63 12.36
CA ILE A 186 5.60 4.33 12.57
C ILE A 186 5.10 4.28 14.02
N MET A 187 5.67 3.36 14.82
CA MET A 187 5.39 3.23 16.25
C MET A 187 6.32 4.08 17.12
N THR A 188 7.27 4.80 16.53
CA THR A 188 8.23 5.67 17.23
C THR A 188 7.69 7.10 17.30
N ASP A 189 7.66 7.70 18.48
CA ASP A 189 7.15 9.06 18.77
C ASP A 189 8.19 10.18 18.59
N SER A 190 9.41 9.82 18.20
CA SER A 190 10.53 10.72 17.97
C SER A 190 11.22 10.41 16.65
N LEU A 191 11.90 11.40 16.08
CA LEU A 191 12.65 11.27 14.85
C LEU A 191 14.16 11.28 15.10
N PRO A 192 14.95 10.54 14.29
CA PRO A 192 16.41 10.64 14.32
C PRO A 192 16.88 11.97 13.69
N GLU A 193 18.15 12.34 13.89
CA GLU A 193 18.77 13.47 13.19
C GLU A 193 19.01 13.13 11.70
N SER A 194 19.34 11.86 11.42
CA SER A 194 19.61 11.37 10.06
C SER A 194 19.03 9.99 9.81
N VAL A 195 18.64 9.72 8.56
CA VAL A 195 18.11 8.43 8.13
C VAL A 195 18.60 8.06 6.73
N VAL A 196 18.97 6.79 6.57
CA VAL A 196 19.09 6.16 5.25
C VAL A 196 17.85 5.30 5.01
N ILE A 197 17.16 5.54 3.92
CA ILE A 197 16.00 4.76 3.49
C ILE A 197 16.43 3.88 2.31
N ALA A 198 16.42 2.57 2.50
CA ALA A 198 16.71 1.60 1.46
C ALA A 198 15.41 1.19 0.75
N GLY A 199 15.27 1.61 -0.50
CA GLY A 199 14.09 1.47 -1.34
C GLY A 199 13.32 2.78 -1.52
N ALA A 200 13.15 3.21 -2.78
CA ALA A 200 12.41 4.42 -3.16
C ALA A 200 11.06 4.10 -3.83
N GLY A 201 10.40 3.02 -3.40
CA GLY A 201 8.98 2.78 -3.69
C GLY A 201 8.07 3.68 -2.85
N ALA A 202 6.75 3.48 -2.93
CA ALA A 202 5.75 4.32 -2.26
C ALA A 202 6.05 4.55 -0.76
N ILE A 203 6.40 3.49 -0.01
CA ILE A 203 6.71 3.59 1.43
C ILE A 203 7.95 4.47 1.65
N GLY A 204 9.03 4.20 0.91
CA GLY A 204 10.29 4.93 1.09
C GLY A 204 10.15 6.42 0.80
N VAL A 205 9.46 6.79 -0.28
CA VAL A 205 9.25 8.20 -0.62
C VAL A 205 8.29 8.89 0.35
N GLU A 206 7.24 8.24 0.82
CA GLU A 206 6.32 8.81 1.81
C GLU A 206 7.03 9.11 3.15
N PHE A 207 7.81 8.17 3.69
CA PHE A 207 8.59 8.42 4.90
C PHE A 207 9.69 9.45 4.69
N ALA A 208 10.34 9.47 3.51
CA ALA A 208 11.32 10.50 3.17
C ALA A 208 10.68 11.90 3.22
N TYR A 209 9.48 12.07 2.67
CA TYR A 209 8.74 13.33 2.72
C TYR A 209 8.40 13.75 4.17
N VAL A 210 7.85 12.81 4.96
CA VAL A 210 7.52 13.09 6.37
C VAL A 210 8.75 13.56 7.13
N MET A 211 9.85 12.80 7.08
CA MET A 211 11.04 13.08 7.87
C MET A 211 11.74 14.37 7.45
N ALA A 212 11.88 14.61 6.14
CA ALA A 212 12.53 15.80 5.63
C ALA A 212 11.82 17.09 6.09
N ASN A 213 10.48 17.10 6.13
CA ASN A 213 9.70 18.26 6.58
C ASN A 213 9.76 18.51 8.10
N TYR A 214 10.25 17.52 8.86
CA TYR A 214 10.58 17.69 10.28
C TYR A 214 12.08 17.89 10.52
N GLY A 215 12.87 18.18 9.48
CA GLY A 215 14.28 18.57 9.59
C GLY A 215 15.26 17.39 9.68
N VAL A 216 14.82 16.16 9.45
CA VAL A 216 15.70 14.98 9.39
C VAL A 216 16.55 15.01 8.12
N GLN A 217 17.85 14.72 8.23
CA GLN A 217 18.72 14.54 7.07
C GLN A 217 18.42 13.18 6.40
N VAL A 218 17.76 13.21 5.25
CA VAL A 218 17.30 12.00 4.54
C VAL A 218 18.19 11.65 3.37
N THR A 219 18.67 10.39 3.33
CA THR A 219 19.29 9.79 2.14
C THR A 219 18.43 8.62 1.67
N LEU A 220 17.85 8.75 0.47
CA LEU A 220 17.01 7.75 -0.17
C LEU A 220 17.83 6.96 -1.19
N VAL A 221 17.98 5.65 -0.97
CA VAL A 221 18.79 4.75 -1.81
C VAL A 221 17.87 3.81 -2.57
N GLU A 222 18.01 3.78 -3.91
CA GLU A 222 17.21 2.92 -4.78
C GLU A 222 18.13 2.10 -5.69
N PHE A 223 17.90 0.78 -5.70
CA PHE A 223 18.66 -0.15 -6.54
C PHE A 223 18.40 0.07 -8.04
N LEU A 224 17.16 0.34 -8.41
CA LEU A 224 16.77 0.63 -9.78
C LEU A 224 17.21 2.06 -10.17
N ASP A 225 17.16 2.35 -11.46
CA ASP A 225 17.71 3.59 -12.04
C ASP A 225 16.90 4.86 -11.70
N ARG A 226 15.76 4.74 -11.02
CA ARG A 226 14.89 5.87 -10.68
C ARG A 226 14.05 5.61 -9.43
N VAL A 227 13.59 6.68 -8.78
CA VAL A 227 12.59 6.61 -7.69
C VAL A 227 11.23 6.18 -8.26
N VAL A 228 10.35 5.63 -7.41
CA VAL A 228 9.03 5.08 -7.78
C VAL A 228 9.09 4.32 -9.11
N PRO A 229 9.94 3.28 -9.21
CA PRO A 229 10.33 2.69 -10.49
C PRO A 229 9.19 1.98 -11.24
N LEU A 230 8.05 1.73 -10.57
CA LEU A 230 6.85 1.16 -11.18
C LEU A 230 6.00 2.20 -11.91
N GLU A 231 6.27 3.49 -11.74
CA GLU A 231 5.53 4.57 -12.36
C GLU A 231 6.13 4.94 -13.73
N GLU A 232 5.38 5.73 -14.49
CA GLU A 232 5.85 6.32 -15.76
C GLU A 232 7.18 7.07 -15.52
N PRO A 233 8.21 6.91 -16.37
CA PRO A 233 9.52 7.54 -16.16
C PRO A 233 9.48 9.05 -15.92
N GLU A 234 8.58 9.77 -16.58
CA GLU A 234 8.41 11.21 -16.41
C GLU A 234 7.94 11.58 -14.99
N VAL A 235 7.11 10.74 -14.37
CA VAL A 235 6.67 10.89 -12.96
C VAL A 235 7.87 10.77 -12.01
N SER A 236 8.73 9.78 -12.24
CA SER A 236 9.95 9.59 -11.44
C SER A 236 10.89 10.79 -11.53
N VAL A 237 11.06 11.36 -12.73
CA VAL A 237 11.88 12.57 -12.93
C VAL A 237 11.33 13.75 -12.15
N GLU A 238 10.03 13.96 -12.18
CA GLU A 238 9.40 15.09 -11.49
C GLU A 238 9.46 14.95 -9.97
N LEU A 239 9.21 13.75 -9.45
CA LEU A 239 9.37 13.48 -8.01
C LEU A 239 10.82 13.68 -7.54
N ALA A 240 11.81 13.19 -8.29
CA ALA A 240 13.22 13.35 -7.94
C ALA A 240 13.65 14.83 -7.88
N LYS A 241 13.12 15.68 -8.77
CA LYS A 241 13.34 17.14 -8.72
C LYS A 241 12.74 17.76 -7.46
N ALA A 242 11.49 17.39 -7.12
CA ALA A 242 10.81 17.88 -5.92
C ALA A 242 11.58 17.49 -4.65
N TYR A 243 12.05 16.26 -4.57
CA TYR A 243 12.80 15.75 -3.41
C TYR A 243 14.18 16.41 -3.28
N LYS A 244 14.87 16.65 -4.39
CA LYS A 244 16.11 17.43 -4.39
C LYS A 244 15.88 18.84 -3.86
N LYS A 245 14.76 19.49 -4.26
CA LYS A 245 14.39 20.83 -3.76
C LYS A 245 14.09 20.80 -2.25
N LEU A 246 13.49 19.70 -1.77
CA LEU A 246 13.21 19.47 -0.34
C LEU A 246 14.48 19.15 0.48
N GLY A 247 15.65 18.98 -0.15
CA GLY A 247 16.90 18.66 0.53
C GLY A 247 17.15 17.16 0.74
N VAL A 248 16.33 16.29 0.18
CA VAL A 248 16.53 14.83 0.22
C VAL A 248 17.66 14.45 -0.73
N THR A 249 18.66 13.71 -0.23
CA THR A 249 19.70 13.10 -1.07
C THR A 249 19.15 11.84 -1.73
N VAL A 250 18.98 11.85 -3.05
CA VAL A 250 18.46 10.69 -3.83
C VAL A 250 19.62 9.99 -4.53
N LEU A 251 19.81 8.71 -4.24
CA LEU A 251 20.82 7.82 -4.82
C LEU A 251 20.13 6.68 -5.58
N ALA A 252 19.63 6.97 -6.79
CA ALA A 252 19.10 5.96 -7.69
C ALA A 252 20.24 5.19 -8.39
N GLY A 253 19.98 3.97 -8.89
CA GLY A 253 21.00 3.10 -9.45
C GLY A 253 22.06 2.68 -8.45
N THR A 254 21.71 2.61 -7.16
CA THR A 254 22.63 2.41 -6.04
C THR A 254 22.19 1.24 -5.18
N LYS A 255 23.10 0.31 -4.93
CA LYS A 255 22.88 -0.88 -4.10
C LYS A 255 23.37 -0.64 -2.68
N VAL A 256 22.58 -1.05 -1.69
CA VAL A 256 23.05 -1.23 -0.31
C VAL A 256 23.76 -2.56 -0.23
N GLU A 257 25.05 -2.55 0.09
CA GLU A 257 25.89 -3.75 0.21
C GLU A 257 25.87 -4.34 1.61
N ALA A 258 25.92 -3.47 2.62
CA ALA A 258 25.95 -3.88 4.03
C ALA A 258 25.41 -2.79 4.93
N ILE A 259 24.90 -3.20 6.09
CA ILE A 259 24.49 -2.34 7.20
C ILE A 259 25.22 -2.85 8.45
N ASP A 260 26.04 -1.99 9.04
CA ASP A 260 26.78 -2.26 10.29
C ASP A 260 26.25 -1.36 11.40
N ASP A 261 25.58 -1.98 12.37
CA ASP A 261 24.93 -1.34 13.53
C ASP A 261 25.72 -1.58 14.83
N SER A 262 27.01 -1.84 14.75
CA SER A 262 27.86 -2.15 15.91
C SER A 262 28.43 -0.91 16.62
N GLY A 263 28.48 0.25 15.94
CA GLY A 263 29.06 1.50 16.46
C GLY A 263 28.05 2.50 16.97
N ASP A 264 28.49 3.73 17.25
CA ASP A 264 27.63 4.85 17.72
C ASP A 264 26.63 5.33 16.65
N LYS A 265 27.00 5.25 15.38
CA LYS A 265 26.17 5.47 14.20
C LYS A 265 26.07 4.17 13.40
N VAL A 266 24.99 4.03 12.66
CA VAL A 266 24.84 2.95 11.68
C VAL A 266 25.64 3.30 10.44
N LYS A 267 26.48 2.38 9.96
CA LYS A 267 27.27 2.51 8.74
C LYS A 267 26.61 1.72 7.61
N VAL A 268 26.17 2.45 6.58
CA VAL A 268 25.56 1.87 5.39
C VAL A 268 26.55 1.93 4.24
N THR A 269 27.04 0.77 3.82
CA THR A 269 27.91 0.65 2.65
C THR A 269 27.06 0.61 1.37
N VAL A 270 27.30 1.51 0.46
CA VAL A 270 26.58 1.60 -0.82
C VAL A 270 27.55 1.61 -2.00
N SER A 271 27.12 1.07 -3.14
CA SER A 271 27.87 1.09 -4.40
C SER A 271 26.93 1.30 -5.58
N PRO A 272 27.43 1.75 -6.75
CA PRO A 272 26.61 1.77 -7.97
C PRO A 272 26.09 0.37 -8.32
N ALA A 273 24.80 0.25 -8.65
CA ALA A 273 24.16 -1.05 -8.96
C ALA A 273 24.80 -1.76 -10.16
N LYS A 274 25.42 -0.99 -11.10
CA LYS A 274 26.14 -1.50 -12.27
C LYS A 274 27.63 -1.79 -12.01
N GLY A 275 28.07 -1.71 -10.74
CA GLY A 275 29.46 -1.88 -10.32
C GLY A 275 30.22 -0.54 -10.23
N GLY A 276 31.20 -0.48 -9.35
CA GLY A 276 32.00 0.70 -9.04
C GLY A 276 32.45 0.71 -7.58
N ASP A 277 33.11 1.78 -7.17
CA ASP A 277 33.64 1.92 -5.81
C ASP A 277 32.53 2.09 -4.78
N SER A 278 32.69 1.38 -3.67
CA SER A 278 31.79 1.50 -2.51
C SER A 278 32.15 2.73 -1.68
N ARG A 279 31.12 3.30 -1.04
CA ARG A 279 31.28 4.35 -0.02
C ARG A 279 30.42 4.05 1.19
N VAL A 280 30.80 4.59 2.33
CA VAL A 280 30.04 4.45 3.59
C VAL A 280 29.26 5.74 3.84
N ILE A 281 27.99 5.57 4.26
CA ILE A 281 27.12 6.64 4.75
C ILE A 281 26.88 6.34 6.23
N GLU A 282 27.22 7.29 7.11
CA GLU A 282 26.90 7.21 8.54
C GLU A 282 25.54 7.88 8.79
N THR A 283 24.71 7.22 9.61
CA THR A 283 23.35 7.67 9.90
C THR A 283 22.89 7.19 11.28
N ASP A 284 21.87 7.83 11.87
CA ASP A 284 21.29 7.42 13.15
C ASP A 284 20.36 6.24 12.99
N LYS A 285 19.64 6.16 11.87
CA LYS A 285 18.64 5.12 11.62
C LYS A 285 18.64 4.67 10.15
N VAL A 286 18.26 3.41 9.95
CA VAL A 286 18.05 2.86 8.61
C VAL A 286 16.62 2.33 8.53
N LEU A 287 15.86 2.77 7.52
CA LEU A 287 14.57 2.20 7.14
C LEU A 287 14.76 1.25 5.97
N GLN A 288 14.40 -0.02 6.15
CA GLN A 288 14.33 -0.98 5.06
C GLN A 288 12.93 -0.98 4.45
N ALA A 289 12.80 -0.53 3.20
CA ALA A 289 11.56 -0.40 2.44
C ALA A 289 11.67 -1.07 1.05
N ILE A 290 12.32 -2.25 0.98
CA ILE A 290 12.65 -2.96 -0.26
C ILE A 290 11.54 -3.90 -0.77
N GLY A 291 10.35 -3.83 -0.17
CA GLY A 291 9.17 -4.59 -0.57
C GLY A 291 8.78 -5.70 0.41
N PHE A 292 7.91 -6.59 -0.07
CA PHE A 292 7.22 -7.59 0.75
C PHE A 292 7.37 -8.99 0.18
N ALA A 293 7.13 -9.99 1.03
CA ALA A 293 6.98 -11.39 0.67
C ALA A 293 5.59 -11.88 1.13
N PRO A 294 4.89 -12.69 0.32
CA PRO A 294 3.63 -13.30 0.73
C PRO A 294 3.79 -14.06 2.05
N ARG A 295 2.80 -13.95 2.94
CA ARG A 295 2.78 -14.72 4.18
C ARG A 295 2.05 -16.04 3.92
N THR A 296 2.81 -17.11 3.78
CA THR A 296 2.29 -18.46 3.46
C THR A 296 2.83 -19.54 4.42
N GLU A 297 3.58 -19.14 5.43
CA GLU A 297 4.20 -20.03 6.39
C GLU A 297 3.73 -19.80 7.84
N GLY A 298 3.84 -20.83 8.67
CA GLY A 298 3.62 -20.75 10.12
C GLY A 298 2.19 -21.00 10.58
N TYR A 299 1.23 -21.17 9.67
CA TYR A 299 -0.18 -21.45 10.01
C TYR A 299 -0.72 -22.76 9.40
N GLY A 300 0.18 -23.68 9.03
CA GLY A 300 -0.19 -25.03 8.59
C GLY A 300 -0.74 -25.12 7.18
N LEU A 301 -0.52 -24.12 6.31
CA LEU A 301 -1.04 -24.12 4.93
C LEU A 301 -0.56 -25.34 4.13
N GLU A 302 0.65 -25.82 4.40
CA GLU A 302 1.28 -26.94 3.73
C GLU A 302 0.51 -28.26 3.83
N ILE A 303 -0.30 -28.44 4.89
CA ILE A 303 -1.08 -29.68 5.07
C ILE A 303 -2.35 -29.70 4.22
N THR A 304 -2.81 -28.54 3.71
CA THR A 304 -4.04 -28.41 2.94
C THR A 304 -3.89 -28.81 1.47
N GLY A 305 -2.67 -28.93 0.98
CA GLY A 305 -2.38 -29.20 -0.42
C GLY A 305 -2.55 -27.98 -1.35
N VAL A 306 -2.71 -26.76 -0.80
CA VAL A 306 -2.74 -25.51 -1.57
C VAL A 306 -1.39 -25.29 -2.24
N LYS A 307 -1.40 -24.96 -3.54
CA LYS A 307 -0.21 -24.69 -4.34
C LYS A 307 0.31 -23.28 -4.14
N LEU A 308 1.62 -23.18 -4.07
CA LEU A 308 2.34 -21.92 -4.06
C LEU A 308 3.12 -21.74 -5.37
N SER A 309 3.20 -20.50 -5.84
CA SER A 309 4.06 -20.11 -6.94
C SER A 309 5.54 -20.19 -6.57
N ASP A 310 6.45 -20.11 -7.56
CA ASP A 310 7.91 -20.06 -7.33
C ASP A 310 8.35 -18.90 -6.42
N ARG A 311 7.51 -17.88 -6.25
CA ARG A 311 7.74 -16.73 -5.36
C ARG A 311 7.12 -16.89 -3.96
N GLY A 312 6.56 -18.06 -3.67
CA GLY A 312 5.94 -18.38 -2.39
C GLY A 312 4.54 -17.80 -2.18
N ALA A 313 3.89 -17.30 -3.23
CA ALA A 313 2.53 -16.77 -3.17
C ALA A 313 1.49 -17.86 -3.39
N VAL A 314 0.32 -17.75 -2.76
CA VAL A 314 -0.81 -18.65 -3.02
C VAL A 314 -1.30 -18.46 -4.44
N GLU A 315 -1.35 -19.54 -5.23
CA GLU A 315 -1.89 -19.52 -6.58
C GLU A 315 -3.42 -19.45 -6.55
N ILE A 316 -3.99 -18.51 -7.31
CA ILE A 316 -5.44 -18.30 -7.43
C ILE A 316 -5.86 -18.15 -8.89
N ASP A 317 -7.11 -18.54 -9.16
CA ASP A 317 -7.78 -18.19 -10.42
C ASP A 317 -8.41 -16.78 -10.36
N ASP A 318 -9.12 -16.38 -11.42
CA ASP A 318 -9.77 -15.07 -11.52
C ASP A 318 -10.92 -14.87 -10.51
N TYR A 319 -11.39 -15.95 -9.90
CA TYR A 319 -12.45 -15.98 -8.89
C TYR A 319 -11.92 -16.25 -7.48
N MET A 320 -10.64 -16.02 -7.27
CA MET A 320 -9.92 -16.18 -5.98
C MET A 320 -9.84 -17.62 -5.47
N ARG A 321 -10.20 -18.64 -6.28
CA ARG A 321 -10.11 -20.06 -5.91
C ARG A 321 -8.66 -20.51 -5.96
N THR A 322 -8.26 -21.33 -4.98
CA THR A 322 -7.03 -22.11 -5.07
C THR A 322 -7.28 -23.42 -5.82
N ASN A 323 -6.26 -24.27 -5.90
CA ASN A 323 -6.42 -25.64 -6.41
C ASN A 323 -7.24 -26.56 -5.47
N VAL A 324 -7.53 -26.12 -4.26
CA VAL A 324 -8.40 -26.81 -3.28
C VAL A 324 -9.76 -26.14 -3.27
N PRO A 325 -10.86 -26.81 -3.66
CA PRO A 325 -12.12 -26.18 -4.05
C PRO A 325 -12.79 -25.28 -3.03
N HIS A 326 -12.60 -25.53 -1.71
CA HIS A 326 -13.17 -24.77 -0.61
C HIS A 326 -12.19 -23.78 0.04
N ILE A 327 -10.97 -23.67 -0.49
CA ILE A 327 -9.95 -22.75 -0.03
C ILE A 327 -9.73 -21.65 -1.05
N TYR A 328 -9.97 -20.41 -0.62
CA TYR A 328 -9.78 -19.18 -1.38
C TYR A 328 -8.63 -18.39 -0.78
N ALA A 329 -8.00 -17.53 -1.57
CA ALA A 329 -6.97 -16.62 -1.06
C ALA A 329 -7.09 -15.24 -1.69
N ILE A 330 -6.84 -14.19 -0.88
CA ILE A 330 -6.96 -12.78 -1.28
C ILE A 330 -5.85 -11.94 -0.68
N GLY A 331 -5.62 -10.78 -1.25
CA GLY A 331 -4.64 -9.81 -0.78
C GLY A 331 -3.20 -10.25 -1.02
N ASP A 332 -2.31 -9.72 -0.20
CA ASP A 332 -0.87 -9.78 -0.43
C ASP A 332 -0.30 -11.20 -0.43
N CYS A 333 -0.94 -12.15 0.24
CA CYS A 333 -0.51 -13.57 0.22
C CYS A 333 -0.65 -14.21 -1.17
N THR A 334 -1.43 -13.62 -2.09
CA THR A 334 -1.55 -14.07 -3.49
C THR A 334 -0.46 -13.53 -4.39
N GLY A 335 0.32 -12.54 -3.95
CA GLY A 335 1.40 -11.94 -4.72
C GLY A 335 0.98 -11.21 -6.01
N LYS A 336 -0.31 -10.93 -6.20
CA LYS A 336 -0.83 -10.21 -7.39
C LYS A 336 -0.46 -8.73 -7.33
N LEU A 337 -1.23 -7.91 -6.63
CA LEU A 337 -0.93 -6.51 -6.33
C LEU A 337 -1.08 -6.26 -4.83
N LEU A 338 -0.03 -5.74 -4.20
CA LEU A 338 0.02 -5.54 -2.75
C LEU A 338 -0.60 -4.18 -2.37
N LEU A 339 -1.91 -4.06 -2.60
CA LEU A 339 -2.69 -2.85 -2.37
C LEU A 339 -3.97 -3.18 -1.61
N ALA A 340 -4.34 -2.33 -0.64
CA ALA A 340 -5.50 -2.55 0.21
C ALA A 340 -6.80 -2.70 -0.61
N HIS A 341 -7.04 -1.78 -1.55
CA HIS A 341 -8.23 -1.80 -2.41
C HIS A 341 -8.26 -2.98 -3.39
N THR A 342 -7.10 -3.51 -3.80
CA THR A 342 -7.05 -4.77 -4.56
C THR A 342 -7.52 -5.93 -3.70
N ALA A 343 -7.05 -6.01 -2.46
CA ALA A 343 -7.47 -7.04 -1.52
C ALA A 343 -8.98 -6.93 -1.20
N GLU A 344 -9.52 -5.71 -1.07
CA GLU A 344 -10.96 -5.46 -0.88
C GLU A 344 -11.78 -5.97 -2.08
N ALA A 345 -11.37 -5.63 -3.31
CA ALA A 345 -12.02 -6.12 -4.52
C ALA A 345 -11.98 -7.66 -4.61
N GLN A 346 -10.81 -8.26 -4.35
CA GLN A 346 -10.66 -9.71 -4.28
C GLN A 346 -11.56 -10.32 -3.20
N GLY A 347 -11.72 -9.65 -2.05
CA GLY A 347 -12.57 -10.09 -0.96
C GLY A 347 -14.05 -10.16 -1.36
N VAL A 348 -14.53 -9.18 -2.11
CA VAL A 348 -15.88 -9.18 -2.68
C VAL A 348 -16.06 -10.34 -3.65
N VAL A 349 -15.13 -10.51 -4.60
CA VAL A 349 -15.17 -11.60 -5.60
C VAL A 349 -15.17 -12.97 -4.92
N ALA A 350 -14.31 -13.19 -3.92
CA ALA A 350 -14.25 -14.46 -3.20
C ALA A 350 -15.57 -14.77 -2.47
N ALA A 351 -16.13 -13.80 -1.75
CA ALA A 351 -17.39 -13.98 -1.02
C ALA A 351 -18.58 -14.25 -1.96
N GLU A 352 -18.65 -13.52 -3.08
CA GLU A 352 -19.69 -13.70 -4.10
C GLU A 352 -19.56 -15.05 -4.80
N THR A 353 -18.34 -15.48 -5.10
CA THR A 353 -18.06 -16.81 -5.68
C THR A 353 -18.50 -17.92 -4.74
N ILE A 354 -18.19 -17.84 -3.44
CA ILE A 354 -18.62 -18.83 -2.44
C ILE A 354 -20.14 -18.90 -2.35
N ALA A 355 -20.80 -17.75 -2.37
CA ALA A 355 -22.26 -17.66 -2.28
C ALA A 355 -22.99 -18.03 -3.58
N GLY A 356 -22.27 -18.24 -4.69
CA GLY A 356 -22.88 -18.47 -6.02
C GLY A 356 -23.59 -17.23 -6.57
N ALA A 357 -23.22 -16.05 -6.13
CA ALA A 357 -23.73 -14.78 -6.65
C ALA A 357 -22.99 -14.36 -7.92
N GLU A 358 -23.61 -13.45 -8.68
CA GLU A 358 -22.96 -12.83 -9.84
C GLU A 358 -21.77 -11.97 -9.36
N THR A 359 -20.62 -12.13 -10.04
CA THR A 359 -19.41 -11.37 -9.73
C THR A 359 -18.56 -11.13 -10.98
N MET A 360 -17.65 -10.15 -10.90
CA MET A 360 -16.72 -9.81 -11.99
C MET A 360 -15.28 -10.05 -11.54
N PRO A 361 -14.44 -10.69 -12.39
CA PRO A 361 -13.02 -10.81 -12.14
C PRO A 361 -12.32 -9.45 -11.96
N VAL A 362 -11.26 -9.43 -11.16
CA VAL A 362 -10.43 -8.24 -10.96
C VAL A 362 -9.48 -8.06 -12.15
N ASN A 363 -9.56 -6.92 -12.83
CA ASN A 363 -8.60 -6.55 -13.86
C ASN A 363 -7.36 -5.91 -13.22
N TYR A 364 -6.33 -6.72 -12.96
CA TYR A 364 -5.12 -6.27 -12.26
C TYR A 364 -4.31 -5.24 -13.04
N ASP A 365 -4.38 -5.23 -14.37
CA ASP A 365 -3.66 -4.25 -15.19
C ASP A 365 -4.22 -2.83 -15.01
N MET A 366 -5.50 -2.70 -14.64
CA MET A 366 -6.21 -1.41 -14.52
C MET A 366 -6.48 -0.98 -13.08
N ILE A 367 -5.93 -1.66 -12.08
CA ILE A 367 -6.05 -1.24 -10.68
C ILE A 367 -5.30 0.07 -10.46
N PRO A 368 -5.93 1.09 -9.85
CA PRO A 368 -5.27 2.35 -9.55
C PRO A 368 -4.18 2.21 -8.49
N ARG A 369 -3.11 2.98 -8.65
CA ARG A 369 -2.01 3.12 -7.70
C ARG A 369 -1.95 4.55 -7.23
N ALA A 370 -1.70 4.75 -5.94
CA ALA A 370 -1.59 6.06 -5.32
C ALA A 370 -0.40 6.12 -4.38
N THR A 371 0.42 7.17 -4.50
CA THR A 371 1.50 7.50 -3.57
C THR A 371 1.26 8.91 -3.05
N TYR A 372 1.19 9.05 -1.73
CA TYR A 372 0.70 10.26 -1.04
C TYR A 372 1.82 11.21 -0.58
N CYS A 373 3.02 11.06 -1.13
CA CYS A 373 4.06 12.08 -0.97
C CYS A 373 3.64 13.39 -1.66
N GLN A 374 4.41 14.48 -1.49
CA GLN A 374 4.18 15.71 -2.25
C GLN A 374 5.35 15.96 -3.20
N PRO A 375 5.03 16.20 -4.48
CA PRO A 375 3.72 16.10 -5.13
C PRO A 375 3.16 14.66 -5.11
N GLN A 376 1.83 14.50 -5.01
CA GLN A 376 1.18 13.20 -5.03
C GLN A 376 1.34 12.53 -6.38
N ILE A 377 1.25 11.19 -6.40
CA ILE A 377 1.27 10.38 -7.62
C ILE A 377 -0.01 9.55 -7.68
N GLY A 378 -0.67 9.58 -8.83
CA GLY A 378 -1.82 8.73 -9.13
C GLY A 378 -1.65 8.11 -10.51
N SER A 379 -1.84 6.79 -10.64
CA SER A 379 -1.71 6.11 -11.92
C SER A 379 -2.58 4.86 -11.99
N PHE A 380 -2.91 4.41 -13.19
CA PHE A 380 -3.40 3.07 -13.49
C PHE A 380 -3.02 2.68 -14.91
N GLY A 381 -3.14 1.39 -15.21
CA GLY A 381 -2.90 0.88 -16.55
C GLY A 381 -1.43 0.84 -16.94
N TYR A 382 -1.20 0.85 -18.24
CA TYR A 382 0.13 0.69 -18.83
C TYR A 382 0.85 2.04 -18.97
N SER A 383 2.16 2.04 -18.71
CA SER A 383 3.03 3.12 -19.18
C SER A 383 3.07 3.14 -20.72
N GLU A 384 3.52 4.23 -21.30
CA GLU A 384 3.66 4.34 -22.75
C GLU A 384 4.49 3.19 -23.34
N GLN A 385 5.59 2.83 -22.68
CA GLN A 385 6.45 1.74 -23.12
C GLN A 385 5.78 0.37 -22.97
N GLN A 386 5.10 0.11 -21.85
CA GLN A 386 4.38 -1.14 -21.63
C GLN A 386 3.25 -1.35 -22.65
N ALA A 387 2.51 -0.29 -23.00
CA ALA A 387 1.48 -0.37 -24.03
C ALA A 387 2.07 -0.72 -25.41
N LYS A 388 3.19 -0.09 -25.78
CA LYS A 388 3.93 -0.41 -27.01
C LYS A 388 4.44 -1.86 -27.01
N ASP A 389 4.99 -2.33 -25.90
CA ASP A 389 5.50 -3.70 -25.76
C ASP A 389 4.39 -4.76 -25.85
N LYS A 390 3.16 -4.38 -25.48
CA LYS A 390 1.95 -5.20 -25.65
C LYS A 390 1.38 -5.15 -27.08
N GLY A 391 1.95 -4.32 -27.97
CA GLY A 391 1.58 -4.25 -29.39
C GLY A 391 0.49 -3.22 -29.71
N TYR A 392 0.13 -2.35 -28.77
CA TYR A 392 -0.79 -1.25 -29.07
C TYR A 392 -0.14 -0.19 -29.96
N ASP A 393 -0.93 0.40 -30.87
CA ASP A 393 -0.57 1.65 -31.54
C ASP A 393 -0.92 2.81 -30.59
N VAL A 394 0.12 3.41 -30.00
CA VAL A 394 -0.02 4.29 -28.83
C VAL A 394 -0.07 5.76 -29.21
N LYS A 395 -1.04 6.47 -28.66
CA LYS A 395 -1.15 7.91 -28.64
C LYS A 395 -1.04 8.41 -27.20
N THR A 396 -0.30 9.48 -26.97
CA THR A 396 -0.18 10.09 -25.65
C THR A 396 -0.53 11.56 -25.68
N ALA A 397 -1.08 12.05 -24.58
CA ALA A 397 -1.24 13.47 -24.32
C ALA A 397 -0.79 13.80 -22.90
N LYS A 398 -0.28 15.02 -22.69
CA LYS A 398 0.21 15.46 -21.38
C LYS A 398 -0.18 16.92 -21.15
N PHE A 399 -0.91 17.19 -20.06
CA PHE A 399 -1.31 18.52 -19.64
C PHE A 399 -0.62 18.91 -18.32
N PRO A 400 0.11 20.02 -18.25
CA PRO A 400 0.81 20.44 -17.04
C PRO A 400 -0.14 21.20 -16.08
N PHE A 401 0.03 20.99 -14.77
CA PHE A 401 -0.72 21.76 -13.77
C PHE A 401 -0.38 23.26 -13.77
N SER A 402 0.75 23.66 -14.35
CA SER A 402 1.06 25.09 -14.59
C SER A 402 0.11 25.79 -15.55
N ALA A 403 -0.74 25.05 -16.27
CA ALA A 403 -1.82 25.60 -17.07
C ALA A 403 -3.21 25.48 -16.40
N ASN A 404 -3.27 24.98 -15.15
CA ASN A 404 -4.52 24.79 -14.42
C ASN A 404 -4.76 25.89 -13.37
N GLY A 405 -5.88 26.64 -13.50
CA GLY A 405 -6.18 27.78 -12.61
C GLY A 405 -6.36 27.41 -11.14
N LYS A 406 -6.90 26.23 -10.82
CA LYS A 406 -7.05 25.76 -9.43
C LYS A 406 -5.69 25.44 -8.81
N ALA A 407 -4.78 24.81 -9.55
CA ALA A 407 -3.43 24.51 -9.11
C ALA A 407 -2.65 25.80 -8.74
N HIS A 408 -2.78 26.85 -9.56
CA HIS A 408 -2.24 28.16 -9.20
C HIS A 408 -2.88 28.76 -7.94
N GLY A 409 -4.19 28.62 -7.79
CA GLY A 409 -4.89 29.08 -6.57
C GLY A 409 -4.48 28.35 -5.29
N LEU A 410 -4.00 27.11 -5.41
CA LEU A 410 -3.44 26.34 -4.30
C LEU A 410 -1.97 26.69 -4.01
N GLY A 411 -1.27 27.32 -4.95
CA GLY A 411 0.20 27.48 -4.88
C GLY A 411 0.98 26.26 -5.37
N GLU A 412 0.32 25.25 -5.87
CA GLU A 412 0.89 23.93 -6.20
C GLU A 412 0.72 23.62 -7.71
N ALA A 413 1.35 24.40 -8.56
CA ALA A 413 1.24 24.24 -10.02
C ALA A 413 2.30 23.30 -10.63
N THR A 414 2.94 22.45 -9.82
CA THR A 414 3.96 21.50 -10.27
C THR A 414 3.31 20.19 -10.73
N GLY A 415 3.90 19.58 -11.77
CA GLY A 415 3.48 18.26 -12.24
C GLY A 415 2.56 18.30 -13.46
N PHE A 416 1.95 17.15 -13.74
CA PHE A 416 1.16 16.97 -14.98
C PHE A 416 0.17 15.80 -14.86
N VAL A 417 -0.73 15.74 -15.82
CA VAL A 417 -1.57 14.58 -16.16
C VAL A 417 -1.16 14.05 -17.53
N LYS A 418 -0.91 12.74 -17.66
CA LYS A 418 -0.58 12.05 -18.92
C LYS A 418 -1.54 10.91 -19.14
N ILE A 419 -2.22 10.87 -20.30
CA ILE A 419 -3.01 9.75 -20.81
C ILE A 419 -2.18 8.99 -21.84
N VAL A 420 -2.23 7.65 -21.74
CA VAL A 420 -1.80 6.69 -22.76
C VAL A 420 -3.05 6.07 -23.35
N ALA A 421 -3.28 6.22 -24.65
CA ALA A 421 -4.46 5.73 -25.34
C ALA A 421 -4.11 4.93 -26.59
N ASP A 422 -5.00 4.03 -27.01
CA ASP A 422 -4.95 3.41 -28.33
C ASP A 422 -5.22 4.45 -29.43
N ALA A 423 -4.34 4.49 -30.41
CA ALA A 423 -4.41 5.50 -31.48
C ALA A 423 -5.62 5.33 -32.40
N LYS A 424 -6.14 4.10 -32.51
CA LYS A 424 -7.20 3.74 -33.44
C LYS A 424 -8.59 4.02 -32.85
N TYR A 425 -8.80 3.63 -31.60
CA TYR A 425 -10.13 3.66 -30.98
C TYR A 425 -10.25 4.68 -29.86
N GLY A 426 -9.12 5.26 -29.39
CA GLY A 426 -9.12 6.22 -28.27
C GLY A 426 -9.33 5.55 -26.90
N GLU A 427 -9.24 4.22 -26.82
CA GLU A 427 -9.33 3.46 -25.57
C GLU A 427 -8.26 3.96 -24.58
N ILE A 428 -8.64 4.14 -23.33
CA ILE A 428 -7.72 4.57 -22.26
C ILE A 428 -6.92 3.37 -21.78
N LEU A 429 -5.64 3.30 -22.14
CA LEU A 429 -4.71 2.23 -21.79
C LEU A 429 -3.97 2.50 -20.49
N GLY A 430 -3.84 3.77 -20.10
CA GLY A 430 -3.20 4.17 -18.86
C GLY A 430 -3.33 5.67 -18.57
N LEU A 431 -3.25 5.97 -17.28
CA LEU A 431 -3.22 7.33 -16.73
C LEU A 431 -2.06 7.45 -15.76
N HIS A 432 -1.28 8.53 -15.89
CA HIS A 432 -0.13 8.80 -15.03
C HIS A 432 -0.13 10.26 -14.63
N MET A 433 -0.22 10.51 -13.33
CA MET A 433 -0.33 11.86 -12.77
C MET A 433 0.70 12.07 -11.68
N ILE A 434 1.21 13.28 -11.62
CA ILE A 434 1.98 13.80 -10.48
C ILE A 434 1.58 15.25 -10.25
N GLY A 435 1.21 15.61 -9.02
CA GLY A 435 0.77 16.98 -8.72
C GLY A 435 -0.12 17.04 -7.47
N PRO A 436 -0.83 18.18 -7.27
CA PRO A 436 -1.71 18.38 -6.14
C PRO A 436 -2.92 17.45 -6.21
N ASP A 437 -3.23 16.77 -5.11
CA ASP A 437 -4.42 15.94 -4.90
C ASP A 437 -4.78 14.98 -6.04
N VAL A 438 -3.78 14.57 -6.86
CA VAL A 438 -4.03 13.72 -8.03
C VAL A 438 -4.55 12.32 -7.67
N THR A 439 -4.35 11.87 -6.44
CA THR A 439 -4.89 10.60 -5.95
C THR A 439 -6.43 10.60 -5.94
N GLU A 440 -7.05 11.77 -5.72
CA GLU A 440 -8.51 11.94 -5.74
C GLU A 440 -9.09 12.05 -7.16
N LEU A 441 -8.23 12.23 -8.18
CA LEU A 441 -8.66 12.35 -9.58
C LEU A 441 -8.74 10.99 -10.30
N LEU A 442 -8.22 9.91 -9.70
CA LEU A 442 -8.19 8.57 -10.30
C LEU A 442 -9.57 8.01 -10.68
N PRO A 443 -10.64 8.15 -9.83
CA PRO A 443 -11.91 7.44 -10.04
C PRO A 443 -12.61 7.75 -11.36
N GLU A 444 -12.50 8.95 -11.91
CA GLU A 444 -13.16 9.31 -13.17
C GLU A 444 -12.64 8.46 -14.34
N LEU A 445 -11.32 8.38 -14.50
CA LEU A 445 -10.74 7.65 -15.62
C LEU A 445 -10.70 6.14 -15.40
N THR A 446 -10.61 5.67 -14.15
CA THR A 446 -10.77 4.23 -13.87
C THR A 446 -12.20 3.76 -14.15
N LEU A 447 -13.22 4.60 -13.87
CA LEU A 447 -14.60 4.30 -14.24
C LEU A 447 -14.79 4.32 -15.76
N ALA A 448 -14.23 5.32 -16.45
CA ALA A 448 -14.27 5.40 -17.90
C ALA A 448 -13.65 4.15 -18.54
N GLN A 449 -12.47 3.75 -18.09
CA GLN A 449 -11.79 2.56 -18.58
C GLN A 449 -12.58 1.28 -18.31
N LEU A 450 -13.14 1.12 -17.10
CA LEU A 450 -13.92 -0.08 -16.72
C LEU A 450 -15.15 -0.31 -17.61
N TRP A 451 -15.73 0.78 -18.15
CA TRP A 451 -16.92 0.76 -18.98
C TRP A 451 -16.64 1.07 -20.45
N ASP A 452 -15.41 0.82 -20.91
CA ASP A 452 -14.99 0.96 -22.32
C ASP A 452 -15.25 2.36 -22.90
N LEU A 453 -15.29 3.42 -22.06
CA LEU A 453 -15.32 4.78 -22.53
C LEU A 453 -13.94 5.19 -23.03
N THR A 454 -13.92 6.05 -24.03
CA THR A 454 -12.68 6.56 -24.64
C THR A 454 -12.30 7.94 -24.09
N ALA A 455 -11.15 8.43 -24.48
CA ALA A 455 -10.73 9.78 -24.16
C ALA A 455 -11.74 10.86 -24.67
N ASP A 456 -12.48 10.56 -25.75
CA ASP A 456 -13.46 11.50 -26.32
C ASP A 456 -14.68 11.73 -25.40
N GLU A 457 -15.16 10.69 -24.68
CA GLU A 457 -16.24 10.85 -23.70
C GLU A 457 -15.76 11.64 -22.50
N VAL A 458 -14.53 11.41 -22.01
CA VAL A 458 -13.94 12.20 -20.93
C VAL A 458 -13.78 13.67 -21.34
N ALA A 459 -13.31 13.94 -22.57
CA ALA A 459 -13.16 15.29 -23.11
C ALA A 459 -14.49 16.05 -23.20
N ARG A 460 -15.61 15.33 -23.42
CA ARG A 460 -16.96 15.93 -23.49
C ARG A 460 -17.65 16.06 -22.14
N ASN A 461 -17.13 15.39 -21.12
CA ASN A 461 -17.66 15.52 -19.77
C ASN A 461 -17.47 16.96 -19.26
N VAL A 462 -18.51 17.53 -18.61
CA VAL A 462 -18.45 18.89 -18.06
C VAL A 462 -17.79 18.86 -16.69
N HIS A 463 -16.62 19.48 -16.58
CA HIS A 463 -15.91 19.63 -15.31
C HIS A 463 -16.24 21.00 -14.68
N ALA A 464 -16.39 21.02 -13.36
CA ALA A 464 -16.63 22.25 -12.62
C ALA A 464 -15.40 23.17 -12.69
N HIS A 465 -15.63 24.47 -12.78
CA HIS A 465 -14.58 25.50 -12.78
C HIS A 465 -14.62 26.34 -11.49
N PRO A 466 -13.45 26.61 -10.83
CA PRO A 466 -12.12 26.04 -11.11
C PRO A 466 -11.88 24.76 -10.29
N THR A 467 -11.37 23.72 -10.94
CA THR A 467 -11.00 22.44 -10.27
C THR A 467 -9.72 21.87 -10.85
N LEU A 468 -9.07 20.95 -10.09
CA LEU A 468 -7.95 20.17 -10.61
C LEU A 468 -8.40 19.18 -11.68
N SER A 469 -9.63 18.67 -11.60
CA SER A 469 -10.19 17.71 -12.55
C SER A 469 -10.34 18.27 -13.98
N GLU A 470 -10.32 19.60 -14.18
CA GLU A 470 -10.25 20.19 -15.52
C GLU A 470 -9.00 19.75 -16.29
N ALA A 471 -7.91 19.36 -15.57
CA ALA A 471 -6.72 18.80 -16.21
C ALA A 471 -7.00 17.46 -16.91
N LEU A 472 -7.96 16.66 -16.40
CA LEU A 472 -8.39 15.40 -17.02
C LEU A 472 -9.10 15.67 -18.37
N LYS A 473 -9.97 16.67 -18.40
CA LYS A 473 -10.64 17.09 -19.64
C LYS A 473 -9.64 17.58 -20.68
N GLU A 474 -8.71 18.43 -20.28
CA GLU A 474 -7.71 19.01 -21.21
C GLU A 474 -6.80 17.92 -21.79
N VAL A 475 -6.28 17.02 -20.94
CA VAL A 475 -5.44 15.93 -21.44
C VAL A 475 -6.22 14.95 -22.33
N ALA A 476 -7.51 14.72 -22.06
CA ALA A 476 -8.37 13.90 -22.90
C ALA A 476 -8.61 14.56 -24.29
N HIS A 477 -8.85 15.87 -24.35
CA HIS A 477 -8.84 16.63 -25.61
C HIS A 477 -7.49 16.50 -26.34
N GLY A 478 -6.38 16.48 -25.59
CA GLY A 478 -5.03 16.32 -26.14
C GLY A 478 -4.82 15.00 -26.86
N VAL A 479 -5.46 13.90 -26.45
CA VAL A 479 -5.43 12.62 -27.16
C VAL A 479 -5.94 12.76 -28.58
N SER A 480 -6.97 13.60 -28.80
CA SER A 480 -7.48 13.94 -30.15
C SER A 480 -6.71 15.09 -30.82
N GLY A 481 -5.69 15.64 -30.18
CA GLY A 481 -4.81 16.69 -30.72
C GLY A 481 -5.33 18.12 -30.56
N HIS A 482 -6.21 18.39 -29.61
CA HIS A 482 -6.95 19.65 -29.50
C HIS A 482 -7.08 20.17 -28.07
N MET A 483 -5.99 20.22 -27.29
CA MET A 483 -6.05 20.92 -26.00
C MET A 483 -6.52 22.35 -26.21
N ILE A 484 -7.41 22.86 -25.33
CA ILE A 484 -7.99 24.18 -25.45
C ILE A 484 -7.13 25.22 -24.73
N ASN A 485 -6.64 24.83 -23.53
CA ASN A 485 -5.93 25.73 -22.64
C ASN A 485 -4.40 25.48 -22.57
N PHE A 486 -3.85 24.72 -23.55
CA PHE A 486 -2.41 24.46 -23.62
C PHE A 486 -1.92 24.12 -25.03
#